data_d826e2188dff491848e0835d42f020e8
#
_entry.id   d826e2188dff491848e0835d42f020e8
#
_cell.length_a   1.000
_cell.length_b   1.000
_cell.length_c   1.000
_cell.angle_alpha   90.00
_cell.angle_beta   90.00
_cell.angle_gamma   90.00
#
_symmetry.space_group_name_H-M   'P 1'
#
loop_
_entity.id
_entity.type
_entity.pdbx_description
1 polymer ?
#
loop_
_entity_poly.entity_id
_entity_poly.type
_entity_poly.pdbx_seq_one_letter_code
_entity_poly.pdbx_strand_id
1 'polypeptide(L)'
;MGFLTDLLDDLRRRLEHDPLDEPGLLALAMHLPPPRSFEDALRSAPPALIAEYKRSSPSAGAIAEPDVASQARAYEEGGAAAISVLTEPTRFDGALADVRAVRLAVGLPVLRKDFLVHPAQVIESRAAGADAVLLIAAALSELELKGMLAVAADLGLDALVETHSEEDLAKALATDAPVVGVNARDLETLEVDVERALAMLPDVPSDRVAVLESGVSTREDVERAINAGAGAVLVGETLMRSPDPAHTIRSLRGAS
;
A
#
# COMPACT_ATOMS: atom_id res chain seq x y z
N MET A 1 6.29 -13.00 -21.08
CA MET A 1 5.77 -13.16 -19.74
C MET A 1 5.24 -11.80 -19.31
N GLY A 2 4.36 -11.73 -18.31
CA GLY A 2 3.80 -10.46 -17.84
C GLY A 2 4.71 -9.75 -16.86
N PHE A 3 4.41 -8.48 -16.59
CA PHE A 3 5.24 -7.63 -15.71
C PHE A 3 5.40 -8.21 -14.30
N LEU A 4 4.29 -8.63 -13.66
CA LEU A 4 4.32 -9.18 -12.30
C LEU A 4 5.11 -10.49 -12.25
N THR A 5 4.84 -11.41 -13.17
CA THR A 5 5.51 -12.71 -13.23
C THR A 5 7.04 -12.56 -13.30
N ASP A 6 7.54 -11.72 -14.22
CA ASP A 6 8.99 -11.50 -14.39
C ASP A 6 9.62 -10.87 -13.13
N LEU A 7 8.92 -9.91 -12.49
CA LEU A 7 9.39 -9.27 -11.27
C LEU A 7 9.48 -10.25 -10.09
N LEU A 8 8.45 -11.10 -9.91
CA LEU A 8 8.42 -12.07 -8.81
C LEU A 8 9.51 -13.13 -8.96
N ASP A 9 9.78 -13.60 -10.17
CA ASP A 9 10.86 -14.56 -10.45
C ASP A 9 12.23 -13.95 -10.14
N ASP A 10 12.46 -12.69 -10.50
CA ASP A 10 13.70 -11.97 -10.18
C ASP A 10 13.86 -11.79 -8.68
N LEU A 11 12.79 -11.44 -7.98
CA LEU A 11 12.79 -11.21 -6.54
C LEU A 11 13.05 -12.50 -5.75
N ARG A 12 12.37 -13.61 -6.10
CA ARG A 12 12.58 -14.91 -5.45
C ARG A 12 14.03 -15.38 -5.63
N ARG A 13 14.58 -15.28 -6.85
CA ARG A 13 15.99 -15.61 -7.11
C ARG A 13 16.98 -14.77 -6.30
N ARG A 14 16.70 -13.47 -6.14
CA ARG A 14 17.54 -12.59 -5.29
C ARG A 14 17.52 -13.02 -3.84
N LEU A 15 16.34 -13.33 -3.28
CA LEU A 15 16.21 -13.76 -1.89
C LEU A 15 16.83 -15.14 -1.63
N GLU A 16 16.81 -16.04 -2.61
CA GLU A 16 17.51 -17.34 -2.52
C GLU A 16 19.04 -17.17 -2.52
N HIS A 17 19.55 -16.21 -3.32
CA HIS A 17 20.99 -15.98 -3.46
C HIS A 17 21.57 -15.12 -2.34
N ASP A 18 20.80 -14.18 -1.83
CA ASP A 18 21.17 -13.24 -0.76
C ASP A 18 20.02 -13.17 0.26
N PRO A 19 19.90 -14.17 1.15
CA PRO A 19 18.83 -14.21 2.11
C PRO A 19 18.96 -13.12 3.17
N LEU A 20 17.83 -12.57 3.62
CA LEU A 20 17.78 -11.56 4.65
C LEU A 20 18.24 -12.11 6.01
N ASP A 21 18.96 -11.31 6.79
CA ASP A 21 19.35 -11.63 8.18
C ASP A 21 18.12 -11.47 9.12
N GLU A 22 17.26 -12.49 9.14
CA GLU A 22 16.05 -12.47 9.96
C GLU A 22 16.32 -12.22 11.46
N PRO A 23 17.32 -12.87 12.12
CA PRO A 23 17.62 -12.60 13.51
C PRO A 23 18.02 -11.14 13.78
N GLY A 24 18.85 -10.56 12.92
CA GLY A 24 19.26 -9.16 13.02
C GLY A 24 18.09 -8.19 12.79
N LEU A 25 17.23 -8.47 11.81
CA LEU A 25 16.03 -7.70 11.54
C LEU A 25 15.01 -7.76 12.69
N LEU A 26 14.79 -8.95 13.27
CA LEU A 26 13.94 -9.13 14.44
C LEU A 26 14.46 -8.33 15.65
N ALA A 27 15.76 -8.40 15.88
CA ALA A 27 16.37 -7.62 16.96
C ALA A 27 16.14 -6.10 16.78
N LEU A 28 16.28 -5.58 15.56
CA LEU A 28 15.98 -4.18 15.23
C LEU A 28 14.49 -3.86 15.43
N ALA A 29 13.59 -4.72 14.93
CA ALA A 29 12.15 -4.54 15.03
C ALA A 29 11.65 -4.43 16.47
N MET A 30 12.22 -5.22 17.38
CA MET A 30 11.87 -5.24 18.81
C MET A 30 12.26 -3.95 19.57
N HIS A 31 13.21 -3.17 19.05
CA HIS A 31 13.63 -1.90 19.66
C HIS A 31 12.81 -0.70 19.18
N LEU A 32 11.95 -0.87 18.17
CA LEU A 32 11.12 0.21 17.67
C LEU A 32 9.83 0.37 18.51
N PRO A 33 9.28 1.59 18.59
CA PRO A 33 7.95 1.80 19.16
C PRO A 33 6.91 0.90 18.47
N PRO A 34 5.80 0.53 19.14
CA PRO A 34 4.73 -0.23 18.53
C PRO A 34 4.27 0.39 17.21
N PRO A 35 3.82 -0.42 16.22
CA PRO A 35 3.19 0.11 15.01
C PRO A 35 1.96 0.95 15.35
N ARG A 36 1.67 1.94 14.51
CA ARG A 36 0.41 2.69 14.51
C ARG A 36 -0.63 1.87 13.78
N SER A 37 -1.86 1.84 14.28
CA SER A 37 -2.91 1.10 13.57
C SER A 37 -3.25 1.79 12.25
N PHE A 38 -2.97 1.10 11.16
CA PHE A 38 -3.34 1.50 9.81
C PHE A 38 -4.85 1.32 9.60
N GLU A 39 -5.42 0.20 10.09
CA GLU A 39 -6.85 -0.05 10.03
C GLU A 39 -7.66 1.03 10.76
N ASP A 40 -7.33 1.34 12.02
CA ASP A 40 -8.06 2.36 12.78
C ASP A 40 -7.97 3.74 12.14
N ALA A 41 -6.82 4.08 11.56
CA ALA A 41 -6.66 5.35 10.85
C ALA A 41 -7.58 5.45 9.63
N LEU A 42 -7.77 4.35 8.88
CA LEU A 42 -8.69 4.31 7.76
C LEU A 42 -10.16 4.36 8.19
N ARG A 43 -10.52 3.68 9.29
CA ARG A 43 -11.89 3.67 9.80
C ARG A 43 -12.32 5.02 10.40
N SER A 44 -11.38 5.78 10.96
CA SER A 44 -11.69 7.03 11.68
C SER A 44 -11.85 8.27 10.80
N ALA A 45 -11.53 8.23 9.52
CA ALA A 45 -11.48 9.40 8.64
C ALA A 45 -12.20 9.22 7.28
N PRO A 46 -13.47 8.76 7.21
CA PRO A 46 -14.16 8.56 5.93
C PRO A 46 -14.50 9.89 5.23
N PRO A 47 -14.28 10.01 3.91
CA PRO A 47 -13.52 9.08 3.09
C PRO A 47 -12.04 9.13 3.44
N ALA A 48 -11.48 7.99 3.85
CA ALA A 48 -10.07 7.91 4.14
C ALA A 48 -9.24 8.01 2.85
N LEU A 49 -8.14 8.75 2.91
CA LEU A 49 -7.21 8.87 1.79
C LEU A 49 -5.83 8.38 2.21
N ILE A 50 -5.32 7.36 1.52
CA ILE A 50 -3.95 6.88 1.62
C ILE A 50 -3.14 7.64 0.58
N ALA A 51 -2.22 8.49 1.03
CA ALA A 51 -1.37 9.28 0.13
C ALA A 51 -0.09 8.51 -0.21
N GLU A 52 0.14 8.23 -1.50
CA GLU A 52 1.28 7.43 -1.92
C GLU A 52 2.46 8.32 -2.34
N TYR A 53 3.63 8.04 -1.78
CA TYR A 53 4.91 8.55 -2.24
C TYR A 53 5.55 7.58 -3.24
N LYS A 54 5.83 8.06 -4.45
CA LYS A 54 6.33 7.26 -5.56
C LYS A 54 7.13 8.12 -6.56
N ARG A 55 8.43 7.82 -6.74
CA ARG A 55 9.29 8.59 -7.67
C ARG A 55 9.03 8.27 -9.13
N SER A 56 8.79 7.00 -9.42
CA SER A 56 8.53 6.53 -10.79
C SER A 56 7.54 5.38 -10.82
N SER A 57 7.05 5.04 -12.00
CA SER A 57 6.27 3.82 -12.22
C SER A 57 6.46 3.30 -13.65
N PRO A 58 6.25 2.00 -13.89
CA PRO A 58 6.36 1.43 -15.25
C PRO A 58 5.45 2.08 -16.29
N SER A 59 4.27 2.58 -15.87
CA SER A 59 3.31 3.23 -16.77
C SER A 59 3.54 4.72 -16.99
N ALA A 60 4.09 5.44 -16.00
CA ALA A 60 4.26 6.90 -16.06
C ALA A 60 5.73 7.34 -16.25
N GLY A 61 6.68 6.41 -16.13
CA GLY A 61 8.11 6.74 -16.07
C GLY A 61 8.45 7.54 -14.81
N ALA A 62 9.45 8.42 -14.88
CA ALA A 62 9.77 9.34 -13.80
C ALA A 62 8.62 10.33 -13.57
N ILE A 63 8.19 10.49 -12.30
CA ILE A 63 7.05 11.33 -11.92
C ILE A 63 7.55 12.61 -11.27
N ALA A 64 8.16 12.52 -10.10
CA ALA A 64 8.74 13.61 -9.34
C ALA A 64 9.66 13.03 -8.24
N GLU A 65 10.60 13.85 -7.77
CA GLU A 65 11.56 13.46 -6.73
C GLU A 65 11.64 14.53 -5.63
N PRO A 66 10.52 14.83 -4.94
CA PRO A 66 10.54 15.75 -3.82
C PRO A 66 11.25 15.14 -2.62
N ASP A 67 11.69 15.97 -1.68
CA ASP A 67 12.16 15.49 -0.38
C ASP A 67 11.07 14.70 0.33
N VAL A 68 11.34 13.43 0.64
CA VAL A 68 10.36 12.47 1.15
C VAL A 68 9.70 12.92 2.46
N ALA A 69 10.48 13.53 3.37
CA ALA A 69 9.94 13.99 4.64
C ALA A 69 9.04 15.24 4.47
N SER A 70 9.39 16.13 3.57
CA SER A 70 8.58 17.30 3.24
C SER A 70 7.28 16.92 2.55
N GLN A 71 7.33 15.97 1.62
CA GLN A 71 6.14 15.44 0.96
C GLN A 71 5.20 14.75 1.95
N ALA A 72 5.74 13.95 2.88
CA ALA A 72 4.96 13.29 3.92
C ALA A 72 4.24 14.29 4.83
N ARG A 73 4.93 15.36 5.25
CA ARG A 73 4.31 16.45 6.05
C ARG A 73 3.19 17.15 5.29
N ALA A 74 3.37 17.41 4.00
CA ALA A 74 2.31 18.01 3.17
C ALA A 74 1.09 17.06 3.06
N TYR A 75 1.31 15.74 2.99
CA TYR A 75 0.22 14.76 3.01
C TYR A 75 -0.54 14.76 4.36
N GLU A 76 0.18 14.79 5.48
CA GLU A 76 -0.43 14.90 6.81
C GLU A 76 -1.21 16.22 6.97
N GLU A 77 -0.63 17.35 6.55
CA GLU A 77 -1.29 18.67 6.56
C GLU A 77 -2.56 18.70 5.70
N GLY A 78 -2.56 17.99 4.58
CA GLY A 78 -3.72 17.80 3.71
C GLY A 78 -4.82 16.94 4.33
N GLY A 79 -4.53 16.23 5.41
CA GLY A 79 -5.46 15.36 6.10
C GLY A 79 -5.51 13.94 5.51
N ALA A 80 -4.42 13.43 4.94
CA ALA A 80 -4.32 12.02 4.64
C ALA A 80 -4.53 11.18 5.91
N ALA A 81 -5.12 10.00 5.77
CA ALA A 81 -5.31 9.06 6.89
C ALA A 81 -4.06 8.18 7.12
N ALA A 82 -3.33 7.89 6.04
CA ALA A 82 -2.13 7.08 6.06
C ALA A 82 -1.21 7.46 4.89
N ILE A 83 0.05 7.05 4.94
CA ILE A 83 1.00 7.23 3.85
C ILE A 83 1.46 5.86 3.33
N SER A 84 1.37 5.67 2.02
CA SER A 84 1.94 4.54 1.29
C SER A 84 3.30 4.94 0.71
N VAL A 85 4.32 4.10 0.88
CA VAL A 85 5.68 4.37 0.38
C VAL A 85 6.11 3.23 -0.52
N LEU A 86 6.30 3.53 -1.81
CA LEU A 86 6.87 2.59 -2.78
C LEU A 86 8.34 2.37 -2.44
N THR A 87 8.72 1.10 -2.22
CA THR A 87 10.09 0.74 -1.85
C THR A 87 10.80 -0.16 -2.87
N GLU A 88 10.10 -0.63 -3.90
CA GLU A 88 10.68 -1.44 -4.97
C GLU A 88 11.71 -0.62 -5.77
N PRO A 89 13.01 -1.03 -5.80
CA PRO A 89 14.08 -0.17 -6.30
C PRO A 89 14.24 -0.20 -7.83
N THR A 90 13.85 -1.28 -8.49
CA THR A 90 14.23 -1.50 -9.90
C THR A 90 13.23 -0.93 -10.90
N ARG A 91 11.95 -0.88 -10.54
CA ARG A 91 10.84 -0.46 -11.41
C ARG A 91 10.19 0.84 -10.95
N PHE A 92 10.31 1.16 -9.65
CA PHE A 92 9.65 2.32 -9.05
C PHE A 92 10.64 3.33 -8.46
N ASP A 93 11.93 3.06 -8.55
CA ASP A 93 13.00 3.91 -7.98
C ASP A 93 12.78 4.18 -6.48
N GLY A 94 12.23 3.15 -5.79
CA GLY A 94 11.90 3.20 -4.37
C GLY A 94 13.08 2.85 -3.48
N ALA A 95 12.97 3.19 -2.20
CA ALA A 95 13.97 2.82 -1.22
C ALA A 95 13.33 2.50 0.13
N LEU A 96 13.77 1.41 0.78
CA LEU A 96 13.27 1.04 2.11
C LEU A 96 13.58 2.12 3.16
N ALA A 97 14.65 2.90 2.97
CA ALA A 97 15.00 4.04 3.83
C ALA A 97 13.93 5.14 3.84
N ASP A 98 13.12 5.26 2.79
CA ASP A 98 12.04 6.24 2.71
C ASP A 98 10.93 5.94 3.71
N VAL A 99 10.63 4.66 3.99
CA VAL A 99 9.69 4.26 5.04
C VAL A 99 10.11 4.87 6.39
N ARG A 100 11.38 4.72 6.75
CA ARG A 100 11.91 5.27 7.99
C ARG A 100 11.87 6.80 8.00
N ALA A 101 12.19 7.44 6.89
CA ALA A 101 12.16 8.90 6.78
C ALA A 101 10.73 9.44 6.96
N VAL A 102 9.73 8.82 6.31
CA VAL A 102 8.31 9.16 6.50
C VAL A 102 7.87 8.91 7.93
N ARG A 103 8.18 7.75 8.49
CA ARG A 103 7.78 7.36 9.85
C ARG A 103 8.26 8.33 10.93
N LEU A 104 9.44 8.93 10.71
CA LEU A 104 10.02 9.95 11.61
C LEU A 104 9.45 11.34 11.36
N ALA A 105 8.95 11.64 10.17
CA ALA A 105 8.50 12.97 9.77
C ALA A 105 7.06 13.29 10.21
N VAL A 106 6.19 12.27 10.35
CA VAL A 106 4.74 12.42 10.57
C VAL A 106 4.19 11.50 11.65
N GLY A 107 2.97 11.80 12.12
CA GLY A 107 2.20 10.99 13.06
C GLY A 107 1.35 9.89 12.41
N LEU A 108 1.20 9.89 11.09
CA LEU A 108 0.35 8.95 10.35
C LEU A 108 0.96 7.54 10.27
N PRO A 109 0.15 6.48 10.18
CA PRO A 109 0.65 5.15 9.89
C PRO A 109 1.24 5.06 8.47
N VAL A 110 2.30 4.25 8.33
CA VAL A 110 3.07 4.10 7.09
C VAL A 110 2.96 2.69 6.55
N LEU A 111 2.42 2.56 5.35
CA LEU A 111 2.34 1.33 4.58
C LEU A 111 3.61 1.18 3.72
N ARG A 112 4.38 0.08 3.89
CA ARG A 112 5.36 -0.33 2.90
C ARG A 112 4.65 -0.93 1.69
N LYS A 113 4.71 -0.26 0.56
CA LYS A 113 4.17 -0.75 -0.71
C LYS A 113 5.31 -1.33 -1.55
N ASP A 114 5.34 -2.66 -1.63
CA ASP A 114 6.39 -3.44 -2.28
C ASP A 114 5.86 -4.82 -2.68
N PHE A 115 6.64 -5.60 -3.40
CA PHE A 115 6.32 -6.98 -3.75
C PHE A 115 6.92 -7.93 -2.71
N LEU A 116 6.15 -8.25 -1.69
CA LEU A 116 6.59 -9.14 -0.62
C LEU A 116 6.21 -10.59 -0.93
N VAL A 117 7.20 -11.47 -1.00
CA VAL A 117 7.03 -12.90 -1.34
C VAL A 117 7.65 -13.85 -0.31
N HIS A 118 8.26 -13.29 0.75
CA HIS A 118 8.91 -14.07 1.80
C HIS A 118 8.67 -13.44 3.18
N PRO A 119 8.42 -14.25 4.24
CA PRO A 119 8.18 -13.74 5.60
C PRO A 119 9.27 -12.79 6.13
N ALA A 120 10.54 -13.04 5.79
CA ALA A 120 11.65 -12.16 6.17
C ALA A 120 11.47 -10.72 5.71
N GLN A 121 10.80 -10.49 4.57
CA GLN A 121 10.51 -9.12 4.09
C GLN A 121 9.45 -8.42 4.96
N VAL A 122 8.54 -9.17 5.59
CA VAL A 122 7.59 -8.61 6.58
C VAL A 122 8.36 -8.15 7.82
N ILE A 123 9.32 -8.97 8.30
CA ILE A 123 10.21 -8.61 9.41
C ILE A 123 11.05 -7.37 9.05
N GLU A 124 11.61 -7.34 7.84
CA GLU A 124 12.35 -6.19 7.30
C GLU A 124 11.50 -4.91 7.28
N SER A 125 10.23 -5.02 6.88
CA SER A 125 9.29 -3.90 6.89
C SER A 125 9.12 -3.31 8.29
N ARG A 126 8.95 -4.18 9.29
CA ARG A 126 8.87 -3.77 10.69
C ARG A 126 10.18 -3.13 11.18
N ALA A 127 11.32 -3.70 10.84
CA ALA A 127 12.64 -3.17 11.18
C ALA A 127 12.91 -1.82 10.52
N ALA A 128 12.35 -1.56 9.34
CA ALA A 128 12.39 -0.25 8.68
C ALA A 128 11.44 0.78 9.29
N GLY A 129 10.52 0.36 10.16
CA GLY A 129 9.55 1.22 10.83
C GLY A 129 8.20 1.33 10.13
N ALA A 130 7.87 0.42 9.22
CA ALA A 130 6.52 0.34 8.67
C ALA A 130 5.49 0.02 9.79
N ASP A 131 4.29 0.51 9.60
CA ASP A 131 3.12 0.24 10.44
C ASP A 131 2.18 -0.78 9.77
N ALA A 132 2.26 -0.89 8.43
CA ALA A 132 1.53 -1.86 7.64
C ALA A 132 2.37 -2.35 6.45
N VAL A 133 1.97 -3.50 5.89
CA VAL A 133 2.58 -4.10 4.70
C VAL A 133 1.55 -4.37 3.62
N LEU A 134 1.98 -4.29 2.36
CA LEU A 134 1.21 -4.76 1.22
C LEU A 134 1.46 -6.24 0.99
N LEU A 135 0.39 -7.02 0.84
CA LEU A 135 0.43 -8.41 0.41
C LEU A 135 -0.44 -8.56 -0.85
N ILE A 136 0.16 -8.93 -1.98
CA ILE A 136 -0.54 -9.04 -3.26
C ILE A 136 -1.07 -10.47 -3.42
N ALA A 137 -2.39 -10.64 -3.44
CA ALA A 137 -3.03 -11.95 -3.53
C ALA A 137 -2.62 -12.73 -4.79
N ALA A 138 -2.45 -12.04 -5.93
CA ALA A 138 -1.98 -12.65 -7.19
C ALA A 138 -0.53 -13.17 -7.11
N ALA A 139 0.31 -12.60 -6.23
CA ALA A 139 1.73 -12.95 -6.07
C ALA A 139 1.99 -14.14 -5.14
N LEU A 140 1.00 -14.53 -4.33
CA LEU A 140 1.10 -15.47 -3.23
C LEU A 140 0.10 -16.63 -3.38
N SER A 141 0.52 -17.84 -3.07
CA SER A 141 -0.42 -18.93 -2.80
C SER A 141 -1.24 -18.64 -1.54
N GLU A 142 -2.35 -19.32 -1.35
CA GLU A 142 -3.18 -19.16 -0.15
C GLU A 142 -2.40 -19.46 1.14
N LEU A 143 -1.51 -20.45 1.10
CA LEU A 143 -0.66 -20.82 2.24
C LEU A 143 0.37 -19.73 2.55
N GLU A 144 1.03 -19.19 1.52
CA GLU A 144 1.99 -18.10 1.67
C GLU A 144 1.30 -16.83 2.21
N LEU A 145 0.13 -16.46 1.67
CA LEU A 145 -0.63 -15.30 2.12
C LEU A 145 -0.99 -15.41 3.61
N LYS A 146 -1.55 -16.57 4.04
CA LYS A 146 -1.86 -16.83 5.45
C LYS A 146 -0.62 -16.81 6.33
N GLY A 147 0.49 -17.38 5.87
CA GLY A 147 1.76 -17.36 6.60
C GLY A 147 2.31 -15.95 6.79
N MET A 148 2.28 -15.11 5.75
CA MET A 148 2.76 -13.74 5.84
C MET A 148 1.85 -12.84 6.69
N LEU A 149 0.53 -13.05 6.65
CA LEU A 149 -0.43 -12.40 7.55
C LEU A 149 -0.17 -12.75 9.01
N ALA A 150 0.12 -14.02 9.31
CA ALA A 150 0.47 -14.45 10.67
C ALA A 150 1.74 -13.75 11.17
N VAL A 151 2.80 -13.68 10.34
CA VAL A 151 4.02 -12.94 10.70
C VAL A 151 3.77 -11.45 10.89
N ALA A 152 2.93 -10.83 10.05
CA ALA A 152 2.54 -9.43 10.23
C ALA A 152 1.83 -9.21 11.57
N ALA A 153 0.86 -10.06 11.91
CA ALA A 153 0.13 -10.00 13.17
C ALA A 153 1.05 -10.21 14.40
N ASP A 154 1.99 -11.16 14.35
CA ASP A 154 2.97 -11.40 15.41
C ASP A 154 3.88 -10.18 15.67
N LEU A 155 4.12 -9.36 14.64
CA LEU A 155 4.89 -8.13 14.70
C LEU A 155 4.05 -6.89 15.00
N GLY A 156 2.72 -7.05 15.11
CA GLY A 156 1.76 -5.96 15.32
C GLY A 156 1.55 -5.08 14.08
N LEU A 157 1.94 -5.55 12.88
CA LEU A 157 1.71 -4.84 11.63
C LEU A 157 0.31 -5.12 11.10
N ASP A 158 -0.36 -4.10 10.60
CA ASP A 158 -1.53 -4.29 9.76
C ASP A 158 -1.12 -4.76 8.35
N ALA A 159 -2.05 -5.37 7.62
CA ALA A 159 -1.83 -5.78 6.24
C ALA A 159 -2.94 -5.26 5.32
N LEU A 160 -2.54 -4.66 4.20
CA LEU A 160 -3.40 -4.39 3.05
C LEU A 160 -3.24 -5.55 2.08
N VAL A 161 -4.28 -6.37 1.90
CA VAL A 161 -4.28 -7.46 0.90
C VAL A 161 -4.85 -6.93 -0.40
N GLU A 162 -3.98 -6.76 -1.39
CA GLU A 162 -4.32 -6.22 -2.71
C GLU A 162 -4.84 -7.32 -3.64
N THR A 163 -5.93 -7.03 -4.36
CA THR A 163 -6.63 -7.95 -5.27
C THR A 163 -6.86 -7.29 -6.63
N HIS A 164 -6.84 -8.11 -7.71
CA HIS A 164 -7.00 -7.63 -9.09
C HIS A 164 -8.11 -8.38 -9.85
N SER A 165 -8.60 -9.47 -9.27
CA SER A 165 -9.63 -10.34 -9.85
C SER A 165 -10.58 -10.84 -8.77
N GLU A 166 -11.73 -11.39 -9.17
CA GLU A 166 -12.66 -12.07 -8.26
C GLU A 166 -11.99 -13.27 -7.54
N GLU A 167 -11.07 -13.97 -8.22
CA GLU A 167 -10.30 -15.07 -7.64
C GLU A 167 -9.37 -14.56 -6.54
N ASP A 168 -8.64 -13.45 -6.78
CA ASP A 168 -7.81 -12.80 -5.76
C ASP A 168 -8.64 -12.32 -4.57
N LEU A 169 -9.82 -11.72 -4.86
CA LEU A 169 -10.73 -11.26 -3.83
C LEU A 169 -11.22 -12.43 -2.97
N ALA A 170 -11.63 -13.53 -3.58
CA ALA A 170 -12.04 -14.74 -2.86
C ALA A 170 -10.89 -15.27 -1.97
N LYS A 171 -9.64 -15.27 -2.47
CA LYS A 171 -8.45 -15.64 -1.71
C LYS A 171 -8.22 -14.71 -0.51
N ALA A 172 -8.32 -13.39 -0.70
CA ALA A 172 -8.19 -12.40 0.37
C ALA A 172 -9.29 -12.59 1.44
N LEU A 173 -10.55 -12.81 1.02
CA LEU A 173 -11.69 -13.00 1.90
C LEU A 173 -11.64 -14.33 2.68
N ALA A 174 -10.89 -15.32 2.22
CA ALA A 174 -10.60 -16.56 2.96
C ALA A 174 -9.56 -16.39 4.08
N THR A 175 -9.10 -15.17 4.33
CA THR A 175 -8.19 -14.79 5.41
C THR A 175 -8.86 -13.81 6.38
N ASP A 176 -8.18 -13.49 7.50
CA ASP A 176 -8.64 -12.50 8.47
C ASP A 176 -8.08 -11.09 8.20
N ALA A 177 -7.64 -10.80 6.97
CA ALA A 177 -7.08 -9.50 6.60
C ALA A 177 -8.09 -8.36 6.86
N PRO A 178 -7.78 -7.36 7.70
CA PRO A 178 -8.74 -6.32 8.06
C PRO A 178 -8.93 -5.28 6.94
N VAL A 179 -7.94 -5.14 6.05
CA VAL A 179 -7.97 -4.18 4.95
C VAL A 179 -7.77 -4.93 3.62
N VAL A 180 -8.71 -4.76 2.70
CA VAL A 180 -8.71 -5.39 1.38
C VAL A 180 -8.67 -4.31 0.30
N GLY A 181 -7.63 -4.35 -0.54
CA GLY A 181 -7.47 -3.46 -1.67
C GLY A 181 -8.05 -4.07 -2.95
N VAL A 182 -8.81 -3.28 -3.69
CA VAL A 182 -9.22 -3.60 -5.05
C VAL A 182 -8.46 -2.65 -5.98
N ASN A 183 -7.44 -3.20 -6.66
CA ASN A 183 -6.59 -2.41 -7.53
C ASN A 183 -7.19 -2.40 -8.96
N ALA A 184 -7.55 -1.19 -9.44
CA ALA A 184 -8.03 -1.00 -10.80
C ALA A 184 -6.94 -1.29 -11.86
N ARG A 185 -5.66 -1.23 -11.49
CA ARG A 185 -4.55 -1.52 -12.39
C ARG A 185 -4.25 -3.02 -12.40
N ASP A 186 -4.32 -3.62 -13.59
CA ASP A 186 -3.82 -4.97 -13.82
C ASP A 186 -2.29 -4.97 -13.77
N LEU A 187 -1.69 -5.86 -12.97
CA LEU A 187 -0.24 -5.92 -12.78
C LEU A 187 0.51 -6.68 -13.89
N GLU A 188 -0.18 -7.35 -14.78
CA GLU A 188 0.44 -8.02 -15.93
C GLU A 188 0.45 -7.13 -17.18
N THR A 189 -0.63 -6.38 -17.41
CA THR A 189 -0.81 -5.53 -18.61
C THR A 189 -0.55 -4.04 -18.33
N LEU A 190 -0.58 -3.63 -17.05
CA LEU A 190 -0.52 -2.25 -16.55
C LEU A 190 -1.72 -1.37 -16.96
N GLU A 191 -2.75 -1.95 -17.58
CA GLU A 191 -4.00 -1.26 -17.91
C GLU A 191 -4.81 -0.95 -16.66
N VAL A 192 -5.59 0.14 -16.70
CA VAL A 192 -6.44 0.57 -15.58
C VAL A 192 -7.89 0.43 -15.98
N ASP A 193 -8.62 -0.41 -15.25
CA ASP A 193 -10.07 -0.62 -15.40
C ASP A 193 -10.78 -0.28 -14.08
N VAL A 194 -11.18 0.99 -13.97
CA VAL A 194 -11.87 1.52 -12.78
C VAL A 194 -13.26 0.91 -12.64
N GLU A 195 -13.97 0.64 -13.74
CA GLU A 195 -15.33 0.09 -13.70
C GLU A 195 -15.34 -1.32 -13.14
N ARG A 196 -14.37 -2.16 -13.55
CA ARG A 196 -14.17 -3.49 -12.97
C ARG A 196 -13.91 -3.40 -11.46
N ALA A 197 -13.00 -2.52 -11.03
CA ALA A 197 -12.68 -2.37 -9.62
C ALA A 197 -13.88 -1.88 -8.80
N LEU A 198 -14.64 -0.91 -9.29
CA LEU A 198 -15.85 -0.42 -8.65
C LEU A 198 -16.93 -1.53 -8.52
N ALA A 199 -17.03 -2.43 -9.50
CA ALA A 199 -17.97 -3.54 -9.46
C ALA A 199 -17.59 -4.59 -8.40
N MET A 200 -16.31 -4.73 -8.04
CA MET A 200 -15.81 -5.68 -7.04
C MET A 200 -15.92 -5.16 -5.59
N LEU A 201 -15.92 -3.83 -5.37
CA LEU A 201 -15.93 -3.24 -4.02
C LEU A 201 -17.12 -3.70 -3.14
N PRO A 202 -18.36 -3.85 -3.67
CA PRO A 202 -19.49 -4.31 -2.86
C PRO A 202 -19.35 -5.73 -2.30
N ASP A 203 -18.45 -6.55 -2.86
CA ASP A 203 -18.20 -7.91 -2.41
C ASP A 203 -17.27 -7.97 -1.19
N VAL A 204 -16.62 -6.86 -0.82
CA VAL A 204 -15.82 -6.75 0.41
C VAL A 204 -16.78 -6.58 1.60
N PRO A 205 -16.77 -7.49 2.60
CA PRO A 205 -17.64 -7.42 3.77
C PRO A 205 -17.42 -6.12 4.58
N SER A 206 -18.50 -5.60 5.16
CA SER A 206 -18.51 -4.32 5.90
C SER A 206 -17.69 -4.31 7.20
N ASP A 207 -17.30 -5.46 7.72
CA ASP A 207 -16.38 -5.60 8.85
C ASP A 207 -14.92 -5.39 8.46
N ARG A 208 -14.61 -5.31 7.16
CA ARG A 208 -13.30 -4.99 6.60
C ARG A 208 -13.29 -3.59 5.97
N VAL A 209 -12.11 -3.01 5.81
CA VAL A 209 -11.95 -1.75 5.08
C VAL A 209 -11.66 -2.08 3.61
N ALA A 210 -12.58 -1.72 2.71
CA ALA A 210 -12.33 -1.80 1.27
C ALA A 210 -11.56 -0.56 0.80
N VAL A 211 -10.48 -0.76 0.04
CA VAL A 211 -9.64 0.31 -0.52
C VAL A 211 -9.67 0.24 -2.04
N LEU A 212 -10.07 1.35 -2.70
CA LEU A 212 -9.87 1.46 -4.15
C LEU A 212 -8.44 1.96 -4.42
N GLU A 213 -7.70 1.21 -5.23
CA GLU A 213 -6.35 1.57 -5.66
C GLU A 213 -6.30 1.84 -7.16
N SER A 214 -5.51 2.83 -7.57
CA SER A 214 -5.35 3.30 -8.95
C SER A 214 -6.60 3.96 -9.55
N GLY A 215 -6.39 4.85 -10.51
CA GLY A 215 -7.45 5.49 -11.30
C GLY A 215 -8.20 6.62 -10.59
N VAL A 216 -7.84 7.00 -9.37
CA VAL A 216 -8.46 8.11 -8.63
C VAL A 216 -7.65 9.39 -8.85
N SER A 217 -8.28 10.43 -9.39
CA SER A 217 -7.65 11.71 -9.71
C SER A 217 -8.50 12.93 -9.36
N THR A 218 -9.79 12.75 -9.21
CA THR A 218 -10.77 13.82 -8.96
C THR A 218 -11.63 13.53 -7.73
N ARG A 219 -12.32 14.55 -7.23
CA ARG A 219 -13.32 14.39 -6.16
C ARG A 219 -14.44 13.43 -6.59
N GLU A 220 -14.86 13.52 -7.85
CA GLU A 220 -15.91 12.65 -8.40
C GLU A 220 -15.48 11.17 -8.36
N ASP A 221 -14.20 10.86 -8.66
CA ASP A 221 -13.68 9.48 -8.54
C ASP A 221 -13.77 8.97 -7.10
N VAL A 222 -13.44 9.83 -6.12
CA VAL A 222 -13.56 9.50 -4.68
C VAL A 222 -15.02 9.21 -4.32
N GLU A 223 -15.96 10.06 -4.77
CA GLU A 223 -17.39 9.87 -4.52
C GLU A 223 -17.92 8.59 -5.15
N ARG A 224 -17.50 8.26 -6.37
CA ARG A 224 -17.83 6.99 -7.03
C ARG A 224 -17.32 5.80 -6.24
N ALA A 225 -16.08 5.84 -5.74
CA ALA A 225 -15.51 4.78 -4.92
C ALA A 225 -16.31 4.57 -3.63
N ILE A 226 -16.63 5.64 -2.90
CA ILE A 226 -17.42 5.59 -1.67
C ILE A 226 -18.84 5.03 -1.94
N ASN A 227 -19.50 5.49 -3.00
CA ASN A 227 -20.81 5.01 -3.39
C ASN A 227 -20.80 3.52 -3.77
N ALA A 228 -19.66 3.00 -4.24
CA ALA A 228 -19.45 1.59 -4.51
C ALA A 228 -19.06 0.77 -3.26
N GLY A 229 -18.88 1.40 -2.09
CA GLY A 229 -18.58 0.70 -0.83
C GLY A 229 -17.13 0.83 -0.34
N ALA A 230 -16.27 1.61 -1.00
CA ALA A 230 -14.91 1.84 -0.51
C ALA A 230 -14.93 2.65 0.81
N GLY A 231 -14.21 2.18 1.82
CA GLY A 231 -13.91 2.94 3.04
C GLY A 231 -12.72 3.90 2.86
N ALA A 232 -11.83 3.59 1.91
CA ALA A 232 -10.66 4.39 1.61
C ALA A 232 -10.31 4.37 0.12
N VAL A 233 -9.50 5.36 -0.30
CA VAL A 233 -8.88 5.41 -1.63
C VAL A 233 -7.37 5.59 -1.50
N LEU A 234 -6.58 4.98 -2.40
CA LEU A 234 -5.14 5.17 -2.47
C LEU A 234 -4.81 6.03 -3.70
N VAL A 235 -4.13 7.16 -3.48
CA VAL A 235 -3.82 8.16 -4.51
C VAL A 235 -2.32 8.45 -4.53
N GLY A 236 -1.68 8.23 -5.67
CA GLY A 236 -0.24 8.46 -5.85
C GLY A 236 0.07 9.52 -6.89
N GLU A 237 -0.04 9.19 -8.17
CA GLU A 237 0.44 10.04 -9.28
C GLU A 237 -0.13 11.46 -9.24
N THR A 238 -1.41 11.61 -8.95
CA THR A 238 -2.08 12.92 -8.81
C THR A 238 -1.42 13.78 -7.74
N LEU A 239 -1.07 13.19 -6.59
CA LEU A 239 -0.43 13.90 -5.48
C LEU A 239 1.05 14.19 -5.75
N MET A 240 1.77 13.27 -6.38
CA MET A 240 3.17 13.45 -6.72
C MET A 240 3.39 14.53 -7.79
N ARG A 241 2.42 14.72 -8.69
CA ARG A 241 2.46 15.75 -9.73
C ARG A 241 1.90 17.10 -9.26
N SER A 242 1.27 17.16 -8.09
CA SER A 242 0.66 18.38 -7.57
C SER A 242 1.71 19.37 -7.05
N PRO A 243 1.62 20.65 -7.41
CA PRO A 243 2.44 21.70 -6.81
C PRO A 243 2.05 21.99 -5.34
N ASP A 244 0.83 21.62 -4.94
CA ASP A 244 0.32 21.73 -3.57
C ASP A 244 -0.44 20.44 -3.20
N PRO A 245 0.29 19.40 -2.74
CA PRO A 245 -0.33 18.12 -2.38
C PRO A 245 -1.33 18.23 -1.23
N ALA A 246 -1.10 19.13 -0.27
CA ALA A 246 -2.00 19.33 0.85
C ALA A 246 -3.37 19.87 0.39
N HIS A 247 -3.36 20.86 -0.50
CA HIS A 247 -4.61 21.36 -1.10
C HIS A 247 -5.31 20.30 -1.94
N THR A 248 -4.54 19.52 -2.71
CA THR A 248 -5.11 18.44 -3.54
C THR A 248 -5.80 17.39 -2.69
N ILE A 249 -5.20 16.97 -1.56
CA ILE A 249 -5.82 16.01 -0.63
C ILE A 249 -7.13 16.59 -0.06
N ARG A 250 -7.11 17.85 0.42
CA ARG A 250 -8.34 18.53 0.90
C ARG A 250 -9.43 18.54 -0.16
N SER A 251 -9.08 18.89 -1.39
CA SER A 251 -10.01 18.92 -2.53
C SER A 251 -10.60 17.52 -2.81
N LEU A 252 -9.77 16.49 -2.88
CA LEU A 252 -10.21 15.09 -3.09
C LEU A 252 -11.16 14.62 -1.97
N ARG A 253 -10.91 15.01 -0.72
CA ARG A 253 -11.76 14.67 0.42
C ARG A 253 -13.02 15.54 0.54
N GLY A 254 -13.14 16.62 -0.25
CA GLY A 254 -14.25 17.57 -0.17
C GLY A 254 -14.21 18.44 1.09
N ALA A 255 -13.03 18.63 1.67
CA ALA A 255 -12.77 19.60 2.72
C ALA A 255 -12.31 20.93 2.08
N SER A 256 -12.96 22.03 2.40
CA SER A 256 -12.60 23.38 1.95
C SER A 256 -11.53 23.99 2.86
#